data_d20fe3e8cd0325730c7031e39b57a65d
#
_entry.id   d20fe3e8cd0325730c7031e39b57a65d
#
_cell.length_a   1.000
_cell.length_b   1.000
_cell.length_c   1.000
_cell.angle_alpha   90.00
_cell.angle_beta   90.00
_cell.angle_gamma   90.00
#
_symmetry.space_group_name_H-M   'P 1'
#
loop_
_entity.id
_entity.type
_entity.pdbx_description
1 polymer ?
#
loop_
_entity_poly.entity_id
_entity_poly.type
_entity_poly.pdbx_seq_one_letter_code
_entity_poly.pdbx_strand_id
1 'polypeptide(L)'
;MAFDLNNFVIDRVVRGIAVSQGDNEKLGIAKGDVLFSINQITNPSLNCTSESTDAVDALSVPIATFYRAKSAEFSAENALFDMNLIATQSGTKKQVATAATTIDTPCFETIDIEAGKTAYTLAHLPVAEPKVYVLKGDGTLGEKVVVGSAANGTTIVISEKAVTIGDGYAAGSQLFFMYDYIADGTTGNGAVEVMNSANNFPVGCKFIMEILGADVCDQTNLIYAYLVFPNAKLSPDFDWSIATDSTHPFSLKAMQELSLLTM
;
A
#
# COMPACT_ATOMS: atom_id res chain seq x y z
N MET A 1 1.90 25.00 38.79
CA MET A 1 1.89 23.57 39.20
C MET A 1 2.69 22.80 38.15
N ALA A 2 3.51 21.86 38.56
CA ALA A 2 4.13 20.96 37.62
C ALA A 2 3.02 20.10 37.00
N PHE A 3 3.10 19.83 35.68
CA PHE A 3 2.20 18.92 35.01
C PHE A 3 2.46 17.50 35.54
N ASP A 4 1.48 16.88 36.14
CA ASP A 4 1.56 15.53 36.69
C ASP A 4 0.28 14.78 36.29
N LEU A 5 0.42 13.80 35.41
CA LEU A 5 -0.65 13.00 34.87
C LEU A 5 -0.50 11.56 35.34
N ASN A 6 -1.36 11.11 36.25
CA ASN A 6 -1.32 9.76 36.79
C ASN A 6 -2.27 8.80 36.09
N ASN A 7 -3.41 9.31 35.64
CA ASN A 7 -4.44 8.50 35.00
C ASN A 7 -4.88 9.15 33.67
N PHE A 8 -4.60 8.46 32.60
CA PHE A 8 -4.88 8.90 31.24
C PHE A 8 -5.91 7.99 30.58
N VAL A 9 -7.01 8.57 30.13
CA VAL A 9 -8.05 7.89 29.35
C VAL A 9 -7.82 8.18 27.88
N ILE A 10 -7.59 7.17 27.09
CA ILE A 10 -7.40 7.29 25.65
C ILE A 10 -8.77 7.51 25.00
N ASP A 11 -8.92 8.60 24.24
CA ASP A 11 -10.06 8.87 23.39
C ASP A 11 -9.85 8.20 22.02
N ARG A 12 -8.76 8.54 21.34
CA ARG A 12 -8.44 8.01 20.01
C ARG A 12 -6.97 8.15 19.64
N VAL A 13 -6.57 7.35 18.66
CA VAL A 13 -5.32 7.56 17.92
C VAL A 13 -5.54 8.61 16.82
N VAL A 14 -4.69 9.62 16.78
CA VAL A 14 -4.79 10.73 15.82
C VAL A 14 -4.03 10.41 14.55
N ARG A 15 -2.77 9.97 14.70
CA ARG A 15 -1.91 9.60 13.56
C ARG A 15 -0.74 8.72 13.99
N GLY A 16 -0.16 8.05 13.00
CA GLY A 16 1.12 7.36 13.11
C GLY A 16 2.08 7.88 12.03
N ILE A 17 3.32 8.16 12.43
CA ILE A 17 4.37 8.65 11.52
C ILE A 17 5.61 7.78 11.68
N ALA A 18 6.16 7.30 10.58
CA ALA A 18 7.46 6.64 10.55
C ALA A 18 8.50 7.52 9.86
N VAL A 19 9.65 7.62 10.50
CA VAL A 19 10.79 8.44 10.04
C VAL A 19 12.00 7.55 9.89
N SER A 20 12.73 7.66 8.78
CA SER A 20 13.92 6.84 8.52
C SER A 20 15.02 7.11 9.56
N GLN A 21 15.63 6.04 10.08
CA GLN A 21 16.76 6.11 11.01
C GLN A 21 18.13 6.12 10.30
N GLY A 22 18.17 5.77 9.05
CA GLY A 22 19.40 5.70 8.26
C GLY A 22 19.21 6.13 6.82
N ASP A 23 20.33 6.36 6.17
CA ASP A 23 20.37 6.62 4.75
C ASP A 23 20.21 5.31 3.96
N ASN A 24 19.46 5.35 2.88
CA ASN A 24 19.38 4.27 1.91
C ASN A 24 19.51 4.87 0.51
N GLU A 25 20.74 4.95 0.03
CA GLU A 25 21.07 5.54 -1.28
C GLU A 25 20.34 4.84 -2.43
N LYS A 26 20.19 3.52 -2.35
CA LYS A 26 19.50 2.73 -3.37
C LYS A 26 18.03 3.14 -3.55
N LEU A 27 17.38 3.55 -2.48
CA LEU A 27 15.99 4.01 -2.48
C LEU A 27 15.87 5.53 -2.52
N GLY A 28 16.98 6.26 -2.43
CA GLY A 28 16.98 7.72 -2.31
C GLY A 28 16.25 8.18 -1.04
N ILE A 29 16.44 7.46 0.07
CA ILE A 29 15.89 7.79 1.40
C ILE A 29 17.04 8.31 2.24
N ALA A 30 16.90 9.50 2.81
CA ALA A 30 17.83 10.07 3.76
C ALA A 30 17.36 9.84 5.21
N LYS A 31 18.31 9.83 6.13
CA LYS A 31 17.98 9.82 7.55
C LYS A 31 17.13 11.05 7.89
N GLY A 32 16.00 10.82 8.54
CA GLY A 32 15.04 11.87 8.91
C GLY A 32 13.89 12.03 7.91
N ASP A 33 13.94 11.39 6.76
CA ASP A 33 12.82 11.39 5.81
C ASP A 33 11.59 10.68 6.40
N VAL A 34 10.42 11.25 6.16
CA VAL A 34 9.16 10.61 6.52
C VAL A 34 8.88 9.48 5.53
N LEU A 35 8.81 8.26 6.03
CA LEU A 35 8.52 7.08 5.24
C LEU A 35 7.02 6.97 4.92
N PHE A 36 6.19 7.11 5.95
CA PHE A 36 4.74 7.21 5.80
C PHE A 36 4.12 8.00 6.95
N SER A 37 2.91 8.51 6.71
CA SER A 37 2.07 9.18 7.72
C SER A 37 0.64 8.73 7.50
N ILE A 38 0.05 8.07 8.50
CA ILE A 38 -1.30 7.50 8.46
C ILE A 38 -2.14 8.09 9.58
N ASN A 39 -3.42 8.32 9.32
CA ASN A 39 -4.36 8.96 10.25
C ASN A 39 -5.69 8.20 10.42
N GLN A 40 -5.78 7.00 9.83
CA GLN A 40 -6.95 6.14 9.91
C GLN A 40 -6.60 4.81 10.59
N ILE A 41 -5.93 4.91 11.73
CA ILE A 41 -5.45 3.76 12.49
C ILE A 41 -6.61 3.18 13.30
N THR A 42 -6.86 1.89 13.10
CA THR A 42 -7.85 1.10 13.83
C THR A 42 -7.19 -0.08 14.52
N ASN A 43 -7.83 -0.59 15.56
CA ASN A 43 -7.38 -1.77 16.32
C ASN A 43 -5.91 -1.71 16.78
N PRO A 44 -5.40 -0.57 17.31
CA PRO A 44 -4.02 -0.49 17.76
C PRO A 44 -3.80 -1.39 18.99
N SER A 45 -2.75 -2.20 18.97
CA SER A 45 -2.37 -3.09 20.06
C SER A 45 -0.87 -3.04 20.30
N LEU A 46 -0.47 -2.94 21.56
CA LEU A 46 0.91 -3.01 22.00
C LEU A 46 1.11 -4.24 22.88
N ASN A 47 1.96 -5.15 22.45
CA ASN A 47 2.34 -6.34 23.19
C ASN A 47 3.79 -6.21 23.67
N CYS A 48 3.99 -6.22 24.97
CA CYS A 48 5.31 -6.20 25.60
C CYS A 48 5.58 -7.55 26.27
N THR A 49 6.60 -8.25 25.83
CA THR A 49 6.99 -9.57 26.32
C THR A 49 8.39 -9.53 26.91
N SER A 50 8.65 -10.43 27.86
CA SER A 50 9.99 -10.68 28.38
C SER A 50 10.25 -12.19 28.48
N GLU A 51 11.47 -12.58 28.16
CA GLU A 51 11.92 -13.96 28.38
C GLU A 51 12.37 -14.13 29.82
N SER A 52 11.99 -15.24 30.45
CA SER A 52 12.44 -15.62 31.78
C SER A 52 13.13 -16.98 31.77
N THR A 53 14.07 -17.15 32.66
CA THR A 53 14.72 -18.44 32.92
C THR A 53 14.67 -18.69 34.41
N ASP A 54 14.13 -19.83 34.79
CA ASP A 54 14.05 -20.23 36.19
C ASP A 54 15.27 -21.06 36.57
N ALA A 55 15.91 -20.70 37.68
CA ALA A 55 16.81 -21.57 38.37
C ALA A 55 15.99 -22.49 39.27
N VAL A 56 16.15 -23.80 39.12
CA VAL A 56 15.38 -24.83 39.83
C VAL A 56 16.31 -25.61 40.74
N ASP A 57 15.74 -26.13 41.85
CA ASP A 57 16.44 -27.06 42.73
C ASP A 57 16.43 -28.52 42.15
N ALA A 58 16.98 -29.44 42.92
CA ALA A 58 17.05 -30.86 42.52
C ALA A 58 15.68 -31.56 42.39
N LEU A 59 14.61 -30.91 42.87
CA LEU A 59 13.22 -31.36 42.80
C LEU A 59 12.43 -30.61 41.71
N SER A 60 13.10 -29.83 40.88
CA SER A 60 12.50 -28.96 39.83
C SER A 60 11.60 -27.84 40.41
N VAL A 61 11.81 -27.44 41.65
CA VAL A 61 11.11 -26.32 42.25
C VAL A 61 11.86 -25.01 41.90
N PRO A 62 11.18 -23.97 41.34
CA PRO A 62 11.82 -22.70 41.03
C PRO A 62 12.38 -22.02 42.30
N ILE A 63 13.69 -21.73 42.32
CA ILE A 63 14.37 -21.03 43.38
C ILE A 63 14.46 -19.52 43.06
N ALA A 64 14.69 -19.20 41.77
CA ALA A 64 14.80 -17.81 41.31
C ALA A 64 14.41 -17.73 39.83
N THR A 65 13.77 -16.64 39.44
CA THR A 65 13.42 -16.31 38.07
C THR A 65 14.27 -15.15 37.56
N PHE A 66 15.01 -15.35 36.50
CA PHE A 66 15.81 -14.31 35.85
C PHE A 66 15.11 -13.86 34.57
N TYR A 67 14.75 -12.58 34.51
CA TYR A 67 14.18 -11.98 33.30
C TYR A 67 15.30 -11.55 32.36
N ARG A 68 15.18 -11.93 31.09
CA ARG A 68 16.11 -11.58 30.01
C ARG A 68 15.30 -10.92 28.91
N ALA A 69 15.94 -10.21 28.03
CA ALA A 69 15.38 -9.61 26.82
C ALA A 69 13.89 -9.19 26.92
N LYS A 70 13.64 -7.92 26.84
CA LYS A 70 12.28 -7.38 26.63
C LYS A 70 12.09 -7.09 25.16
N SER A 71 10.92 -7.41 24.62
CA SER A 71 10.52 -7.00 23.29
C SER A 71 9.16 -6.32 23.34
N ALA A 72 8.98 -5.34 22.47
CA ALA A 72 7.69 -4.69 22.29
C ALA A 72 7.31 -4.78 20.80
N GLU A 73 6.10 -5.24 20.56
CA GLU A 73 5.52 -5.35 19.24
C GLU A 73 4.23 -4.54 19.20
N PHE A 74 4.11 -3.68 18.22
CA PHE A 74 2.92 -2.90 17.98
C PHE A 74 2.27 -3.41 16.71
N SER A 75 0.96 -3.60 16.74
CA SER A 75 0.15 -3.98 15.58
C SER A 75 -1.07 -3.07 15.49
N ALA A 76 -1.45 -2.76 14.26
CA ALA A 76 -2.65 -1.97 13.97
C ALA A 76 -3.07 -2.19 12.51
N GLU A 77 -4.20 -1.63 12.18
CA GLU A 77 -4.73 -1.61 10.82
C GLU A 77 -4.91 -0.17 10.37
N ASN A 78 -4.66 0.11 9.10
CA ASN A 78 -5.02 1.37 8.48
C ASN A 78 -6.28 1.15 7.63
N ALA A 79 -7.32 1.95 7.84
CA ALA A 79 -8.58 1.83 7.11
C ALA A 79 -8.46 2.22 5.63
N LEU A 80 -7.35 2.82 5.23
CA LEU A 80 -7.07 3.20 3.86
C LEU A 80 -5.81 2.48 3.35
N PHE A 81 -5.79 2.15 2.07
CA PHE A 81 -4.57 1.70 1.41
C PHE A 81 -3.61 2.88 1.23
N ASP A 82 -2.51 2.88 1.97
CA ASP A 82 -1.46 3.89 1.84
C ASP A 82 -0.25 3.30 1.11
N MET A 83 0.05 3.85 -0.08
CA MET A 83 1.13 3.37 -0.94
C MET A 83 2.52 3.56 -0.33
N ASN A 84 2.71 4.52 0.58
CA ASN A 84 3.98 4.71 1.24
C ASN A 84 4.17 3.68 2.37
N LEU A 85 3.08 3.32 3.08
CA LEU A 85 3.11 2.23 4.06
C LEU A 85 3.45 0.89 3.38
N ILE A 86 2.77 0.58 2.26
CA ILE A 86 3.06 -0.61 1.43
C ILE A 86 4.53 -0.61 0.97
N ALA A 87 5.01 0.50 0.43
CA ALA A 87 6.38 0.63 -0.02
C ALA A 87 7.39 0.40 1.11
N THR A 88 7.10 0.95 2.30
CA THR A 88 7.96 0.78 3.48
C THR A 88 7.98 -0.67 3.96
N GLN A 89 6.82 -1.36 4.00
CA GLN A 89 6.75 -2.79 4.34
C GLN A 89 7.46 -3.67 3.31
N SER A 90 7.35 -3.34 2.03
CA SER A 90 8.06 -4.05 0.94
C SER A 90 9.56 -3.70 0.87
N GLY A 91 10.05 -2.77 1.70
CA GLY A 91 11.44 -2.33 1.65
C GLY A 91 11.80 -1.62 0.35
N THR A 92 10.84 -0.89 -0.24
CA THR A 92 10.99 -0.17 -1.50
C THR A 92 10.51 1.27 -1.34
N LYS A 93 10.55 2.03 -2.42
CA LYS A 93 9.99 3.38 -2.51
C LYS A 93 8.85 3.38 -3.52
N LYS A 94 7.79 4.08 -3.19
CA LYS A 94 6.72 4.38 -4.13
C LYS A 94 7.30 5.10 -5.35
N GLN A 95 7.12 4.54 -6.53
CA GLN A 95 7.48 5.14 -7.79
C GLN A 95 6.25 5.82 -8.40
N VAL A 96 6.40 7.08 -8.79
CA VAL A 96 5.37 7.85 -9.50
C VAL A 96 5.86 8.09 -10.91
N ALA A 97 5.03 7.82 -11.90
CA ALA A 97 5.36 8.07 -13.29
C ALA A 97 5.66 9.56 -13.54
N THR A 98 6.75 9.82 -14.23
CA THR A 98 7.17 11.14 -14.69
C THR A 98 7.79 11.00 -16.07
N ALA A 99 8.01 12.10 -16.78
CA ALA A 99 8.70 12.07 -18.08
C ALA A 99 10.13 11.46 -18.01
N ALA A 100 10.78 11.54 -16.84
CA ALA A 100 12.11 10.95 -16.62
C ALA A 100 12.05 9.50 -16.11
N THR A 101 10.94 9.10 -15.49
CA THR A 101 10.74 7.77 -14.89
C THR A 101 9.39 7.29 -15.34
N THR A 102 9.36 6.55 -16.43
CA THR A 102 8.12 5.98 -16.98
C THR A 102 7.78 4.65 -16.34
N ILE A 103 6.50 4.30 -16.34
CA ILE A 103 5.98 3.04 -15.81
C ILE A 103 5.17 2.34 -16.89
N ASP A 104 5.53 1.10 -17.20
CA ASP A 104 4.73 0.26 -18.08
C ASP A 104 3.46 -0.17 -17.35
N THR A 105 2.32 0.21 -17.90
CA THR A 105 1.02 0.06 -17.23
C THR A 105 0.06 -0.73 -18.11
N PRO A 106 -0.56 -1.82 -17.61
CA PRO A 106 -1.57 -2.55 -18.35
C PRO A 106 -2.86 -1.72 -18.47
N CYS A 107 -3.48 -1.77 -19.63
CA CYS A 107 -4.77 -1.16 -19.92
C CYS A 107 -5.75 -2.22 -20.43
N PHE A 108 -6.93 -2.19 -19.84
CA PHE A 108 -8.08 -2.99 -20.27
C PHE A 108 -9.22 -2.04 -20.57
N GLU A 109 -9.67 -2.03 -21.82
CA GLU A 109 -10.80 -1.20 -22.22
C GLU A 109 -11.76 -1.97 -23.13
N THR A 110 -13.01 -1.56 -23.09
CA THR A 110 -14.08 -2.12 -23.92
C THR A 110 -14.62 -1.04 -24.83
N ILE A 111 -14.77 -1.36 -26.10
CA ILE A 111 -15.38 -0.50 -27.11
C ILE A 111 -16.73 -1.10 -27.49
N ASP A 112 -17.80 -0.33 -27.32
CA ASP A 112 -19.13 -0.65 -27.80
C ASP A 112 -19.25 -0.28 -29.28
N ILE A 113 -19.68 -1.24 -30.12
CA ILE A 113 -19.83 -1.03 -31.55
C ILE A 113 -21.15 -0.34 -31.84
N GLU A 114 -21.06 0.88 -32.32
CA GLU A 114 -22.20 1.70 -32.71
C GLU A 114 -22.59 1.45 -34.18
N ALA A 115 -23.87 1.55 -34.50
CA ALA A 115 -24.36 1.37 -35.86
C ALA A 115 -23.75 2.41 -36.83
N GLY A 116 -23.10 1.95 -37.88
CA GLY A 116 -22.52 2.80 -38.92
C GLY A 116 -21.21 3.48 -38.55
N LYS A 117 -20.68 3.23 -37.36
CA LYS A 117 -19.40 3.77 -36.91
C LYS A 117 -18.30 2.70 -37.06
N THR A 118 -17.27 3.05 -37.80
CA THR A 118 -16.13 2.17 -38.06
C THR A 118 -14.83 2.61 -37.42
N ALA A 119 -14.76 3.86 -36.91
CA ALA A 119 -13.58 4.44 -36.34
C ALA A 119 -13.76 4.72 -34.85
N TYR A 120 -12.81 4.25 -34.03
CA TYR A 120 -12.76 4.40 -32.59
C TYR A 120 -11.35 4.84 -32.17
N THR A 121 -11.19 5.21 -30.91
CA THR A 121 -9.89 5.67 -30.40
C THR A 121 -9.64 5.03 -29.04
N LEU A 122 -8.47 4.43 -28.85
CA LEU A 122 -8.01 3.88 -27.57
C LEU A 122 -7.67 5.02 -26.59
N ALA A 123 -7.84 4.75 -25.32
CA ALA A 123 -7.51 5.73 -24.27
C ALA A 123 -6.02 6.07 -24.28
N HIS A 124 -5.15 5.07 -24.40
CA HIS A 124 -3.70 5.26 -24.39
C HIS A 124 -3.03 4.73 -25.66
N LEU A 125 -1.79 5.18 -25.90
CA LEU A 125 -0.96 4.71 -27.00
C LEU A 125 -0.39 3.32 -26.64
N PRO A 126 -0.72 2.24 -27.35
CA PRO A 126 -0.17 0.93 -27.07
C PRO A 126 1.34 0.85 -27.32
N VAL A 127 2.09 0.19 -26.45
CA VAL A 127 3.52 -0.11 -26.64
C VAL A 127 3.70 -1.21 -27.70
N ALA A 128 2.80 -2.16 -27.72
CA ALA A 128 2.79 -3.27 -28.67
C ALA A 128 1.38 -3.47 -29.22
N GLU A 129 1.24 -4.29 -30.25
CA GLU A 129 -0.05 -4.60 -30.84
C GLU A 129 -1.03 -5.14 -29.78
N PRO A 130 -2.20 -4.47 -29.58
CA PRO A 130 -3.19 -4.91 -28.61
C PRO A 130 -3.73 -6.31 -28.89
N LYS A 131 -3.98 -7.07 -27.82
CA LYS A 131 -4.76 -8.30 -27.91
C LYS A 131 -6.23 -7.94 -27.84
N VAL A 132 -7.01 -8.36 -28.84
CA VAL A 132 -8.40 -8.00 -28.95
C VAL A 132 -9.27 -9.25 -28.96
N TYR A 133 -10.37 -9.18 -28.22
CA TYR A 133 -11.34 -10.26 -28.13
C TYR A 133 -12.77 -9.72 -28.26
N VAL A 134 -13.66 -10.53 -28.79
CA VAL A 134 -15.09 -10.24 -28.70
C VAL A 134 -15.52 -10.47 -27.25
N LEU A 135 -16.21 -9.51 -26.64
CA LEU A 135 -16.78 -9.67 -25.30
C LEU A 135 -18.19 -10.25 -25.45
N LYS A 136 -18.47 -11.34 -24.73
CA LYS A 136 -19.79 -11.95 -24.70
C LYS A 136 -20.72 -11.23 -23.75
N GLY A 137 -22.01 -11.38 -23.90
CA GLY A 137 -23.02 -10.74 -23.05
C GLY A 137 -22.97 -11.16 -21.56
N ASP A 138 -22.29 -12.24 -21.24
CA ASP A 138 -22.02 -12.70 -19.86
C ASP A 138 -20.72 -12.11 -19.27
N GLY A 139 -20.03 -11.23 -20.02
CA GLY A 139 -18.77 -10.62 -19.63
C GLY A 139 -17.54 -11.50 -19.85
N THR A 140 -17.68 -12.71 -20.41
CA THR A 140 -16.55 -13.57 -20.72
C THR A 140 -15.93 -13.25 -22.09
N LEU A 141 -14.62 -13.54 -22.23
CA LEU A 141 -13.92 -13.37 -23.50
C LEU A 141 -14.39 -14.41 -24.52
N GLY A 142 -14.73 -13.94 -25.71
CA GLY A 142 -15.10 -14.77 -26.87
C GLY A 142 -13.90 -15.03 -27.76
N GLU A 143 -14.14 -15.02 -29.08
CA GLU A 143 -13.11 -15.26 -30.07
C GLU A 143 -12.08 -14.13 -30.13
N LYS A 144 -10.84 -14.51 -30.40
CA LYS A 144 -9.76 -13.54 -30.61
C LYS A 144 -9.99 -12.86 -31.97
N VAL A 145 -9.92 -11.54 -31.96
CA VAL A 145 -10.03 -10.70 -33.13
C VAL A 145 -8.68 -10.62 -33.85
N VAL A 146 -8.71 -10.71 -35.17
CA VAL A 146 -7.51 -10.54 -35.98
C VAL A 146 -7.22 -9.06 -36.19
N VAL A 147 -6.02 -8.65 -35.84
CA VAL A 147 -5.50 -7.31 -36.18
C VAL A 147 -4.73 -7.45 -37.49
N GLY A 148 -5.05 -6.63 -38.47
CA GLY A 148 -4.45 -6.70 -39.78
C GLY A 148 -4.18 -5.34 -40.41
N SER A 149 -3.74 -5.32 -41.65
CA SER A 149 -3.44 -4.10 -42.40
C SER A 149 -4.64 -3.47 -43.10
N ALA A 150 -5.76 -4.19 -43.20
CA ALA A 150 -6.99 -3.69 -43.78
C ALA A 150 -8.20 -4.15 -42.96
N ALA A 151 -9.10 -3.23 -42.67
CA ALA A 151 -10.35 -3.52 -41.98
C ALA A 151 -11.37 -4.11 -42.93
N ASN A 152 -11.68 -5.38 -42.79
CA ASN A 152 -12.69 -6.08 -43.57
C ASN A 152 -13.31 -7.21 -42.74
N GLY A 153 -14.60 -7.47 -42.92
CA GLY A 153 -15.29 -8.50 -42.16
C GLY A 153 -15.00 -8.35 -40.64
N THR A 154 -14.39 -9.36 -40.03
CA THR A 154 -14.02 -9.39 -38.62
C THR A 154 -12.56 -8.97 -38.31
N THR A 155 -11.84 -8.49 -39.35
CA THR A 155 -10.47 -7.95 -39.16
C THR A 155 -10.53 -6.49 -38.78
N ILE A 156 -9.73 -6.09 -37.81
CA ILE A 156 -9.58 -4.69 -37.38
C ILE A 156 -8.19 -4.16 -37.72
N VAL A 157 -8.08 -2.85 -37.86
CA VAL A 157 -6.79 -2.15 -38.01
C VAL A 157 -6.56 -1.26 -36.83
N ILE A 158 -5.37 -1.33 -36.25
CA ILE A 158 -4.94 -0.45 -35.16
C ILE A 158 -3.71 0.31 -35.65
N SER A 159 -3.81 1.63 -35.62
CA SER A 159 -2.70 2.52 -35.96
C SER A 159 -2.57 3.56 -34.86
N GLU A 160 -1.51 3.49 -34.08
CA GLU A 160 -1.36 4.27 -32.86
C GLU A 160 -2.55 4.07 -31.91
N LYS A 161 -3.34 5.12 -31.68
CA LYS A 161 -4.58 5.06 -30.89
C LYS A 161 -5.84 4.82 -31.74
N ALA A 162 -5.74 4.94 -33.03
CA ALA A 162 -6.90 4.81 -33.92
C ALA A 162 -7.21 3.33 -34.18
N VAL A 163 -8.46 2.96 -33.98
CA VAL A 163 -8.98 1.62 -34.26
C VAL A 163 -10.01 1.75 -35.38
N THR A 164 -9.79 1.02 -36.46
CA THR A 164 -10.77 0.89 -37.56
C THR A 164 -11.29 -0.54 -37.58
N ILE A 165 -12.59 -0.69 -37.47
CA ILE A 165 -13.26 -2.00 -37.48
C ILE A 165 -13.85 -2.31 -38.87
N GLY A 166 -13.88 -3.60 -39.19
CA GLY A 166 -14.58 -4.08 -40.39
C GLY A 166 -16.10 -4.12 -40.20
N ASP A 167 -16.79 -4.41 -41.25
CA ASP A 167 -18.25 -4.46 -41.31
C ASP A 167 -18.89 -5.75 -40.76
N GLY A 168 -18.08 -6.71 -40.34
CA GLY A 168 -18.53 -7.99 -39.80
C GLY A 168 -19.03 -7.96 -38.33
N TYR A 169 -18.94 -6.83 -37.66
CA TYR A 169 -19.42 -6.68 -36.28
C TYR A 169 -20.80 -6.03 -36.23
N ALA A 170 -21.74 -6.68 -35.54
CA ALA A 170 -23.07 -6.13 -35.32
C ALA A 170 -23.05 -4.94 -34.37
N ALA A 171 -23.92 -3.97 -34.60
CA ALA A 171 -24.16 -2.89 -33.60
C ALA A 171 -24.59 -3.48 -32.24
N GLY A 172 -24.03 -2.97 -31.16
CA GLY A 172 -24.22 -3.50 -29.81
C GLY A 172 -23.25 -4.62 -29.41
N SER A 173 -22.40 -5.10 -30.34
CA SER A 173 -21.27 -5.97 -29.97
C SER A 173 -20.22 -5.19 -29.20
N GLN A 174 -19.46 -5.87 -28.36
CA GLN A 174 -18.40 -5.29 -27.57
C GLN A 174 -17.05 -5.93 -27.93
N LEU A 175 -16.04 -5.11 -28.10
CA LEU A 175 -14.66 -5.54 -28.28
C LEU A 175 -13.83 -5.17 -27.05
N PHE A 176 -13.15 -6.16 -26.48
CA PHE A 176 -12.25 -6.00 -25.36
C PHE A 176 -10.81 -5.91 -25.84
N PHE A 177 -10.13 -4.84 -25.43
CA PHE A 177 -8.74 -4.56 -25.77
C PHE A 177 -7.88 -4.72 -24.53
N MET A 178 -6.77 -5.43 -24.67
CA MET A 178 -5.74 -5.60 -23.65
C MET A 178 -4.39 -5.22 -24.24
N TYR A 179 -3.74 -4.22 -23.66
CA TYR A 179 -2.45 -3.73 -24.10
C TYR A 179 -1.72 -3.03 -22.95
N ASP A 180 -0.42 -2.84 -23.10
CA ASP A 180 0.39 -2.04 -22.20
C ASP A 180 0.65 -0.67 -22.82
N TYR A 181 0.70 0.36 -21.97
CA TYR A 181 1.06 1.71 -22.36
C TYR A 181 2.10 2.27 -21.41
N ILE A 182 2.84 3.29 -21.85
CA ILE A 182 3.84 3.97 -21.02
C ILE A 182 3.18 5.14 -20.31
N ALA A 183 3.07 5.05 -18.98
CA ALA A 183 2.69 6.18 -18.15
C ALA A 183 3.92 7.09 -17.93
N ASP A 184 3.79 8.37 -18.25
CA ASP A 184 4.84 9.38 -18.20
C ASP A 184 4.53 10.57 -17.28
N GLY A 185 3.44 10.46 -16.52
CA GLY A 185 2.99 11.49 -15.58
C GLY A 185 2.30 12.70 -16.21
N THR A 186 2.08 12.71 -17.52
CA THR A 186 1.28 13.76 -18.14
C THR A 186 -0.21 13.59 -17.82
N THR A 187 -1.01 14.64 -18.06
CA THR A 187 -2.45 14.60 -17.74
C THR A 187 -3.15 13.44 -18.44
N GLY A 188 -3.79 12.60 -17.66
CA GLY A 188 -4.46 11.37 -18.14
C GLY A 188 -3.52 10.19 -18.39
N ASN A 189 -2.23 10.30 -18.10
CA ASN A 189 -1.22 9.27 -18.35
C ASN A 189 -0.34 9.03 -17.11
N GLY A 190 -0.96 9.03 -15.93
CA GLY A 190 -0.30 8.83 -14.63
C GLY A 190 -0.35 7.38 -14.20
N ALA A 191 0.70 6.94 -13.48
CA ALA A 191 0.74 5.67 -12.77
C ALA A 191 1.55 5.78 -11.49
N VAL A 192 1.26 4.91 -10.54
CA VAL A 192 2.03 4.73 -9.31
C VAL A 192 2.30 3.25 -9.12
N GLU A 193 3.54 2.92 -8.85
CA GLU A 193 3.97 1.54 -8.65
C GLU A 193 4.65 1.37 -7.29
N VAL A 194 4.39 0.25 -6.64
CA VAL A 194 5.16 -0.25 -5.50
C VAL A 194 5.57 -1.69 -5.82
N MET A 195 6.86 -1.90 -5.95
CA MET A 195 7.41 -3.21 -6.30
C MET A 195 7.80 -3.98 -5.04
N ASN A 196 7.20 -5.14 -4.82
CA ASN A 196 7.63 -6.07 -3.78
C ASN A 196 8.66 -7.05 -4.36
N SER A 197 9.90 -6.97 -3.90
CA SER A 197 11.01 -7.82 -4.36
C SER A 197 11.51 -8.70 -3.24
N ALA A 198 11.79 -9.96 -3.54
CA ALA A 198 12.27 -10.97 -2.58
C ALA A 198 13.56 -10.59 -1.82
N ASN A 199 14.33 -9.65 -2.34
CA ASN A 199 15.61 -9.23 -1.75
C ASN A 199 15.53 -7.89 -1.00
N ASN A 200 14.37 -7.27 -0.94
CA ASN A 200 14.19 -5.99 -0.28
C ASN A 200 13.47 -6.19 1.06
N PHE A 201 13.96 -5.51 2.09
CA PHE A 201 13.39 -5.58 3.43
C PHE A 201 13.19 -4.18 4.00
N PRO A 202 12.20 -3.99 4.91
CA PRO A 202 11.95 -2.71 5.54
C PRO A 202 13.20 -2.13 6.20
N VAL A 203 13.38 -0.83 6.06
CA VAL A 203 14.45 -0.08 6.75
C VAL A 203 14.07 0.18 8.20
N GLY A 204 15.08 0.38 9.05
CA GLY A 204 14.86 0.82 10.43
C GLY A 204 14.24 2.21 10.46
N CYS A 205 13.25 2.41 11.32
CA CYS A 205 12.55 3.68 11.45
C CYS A 205 12.34 4.08 12.92
N LYS A 206 12.15 5.37 13.15
CA LYS A 206 11.53 5.89 14.35
C LYS A 206 10.03 5.97 14.07
N PHE A 207 9.22 5.26 14.86
CA PHE A 207 7.78 5.35 14.76
C PHE A 207 7.21 6.16 15.92
N ILE A 208 6.31 7.07 15.61
CA ILE A 208 5.66 7.95 16.58
C ILE A 208 4.15 7.82 16.35
N MET A 209 3.44 7.43 17.40
CA MET A 209 1.98 7.41 17.40
C MET A 209 1.46 8.53 18.30
N GLU A 210 0.65 9.40 17.74
CA GLU A 210 -0.02 10.49 18.44
C GLU A 210 -1.38 10.02 18.93
N ILE A 211 -1.60 10.14 20.21
CA ILE A 211 -2.82 9.70 20.91
C ILE A 211 -3.46 10.93 21.55
N LEU A 212 -4.76 11.04 21.42
CA LEU A 212 -5.56 12.04 22.13
C LEU A 212 -6.28 11.36 23.27
N GLY A 213 -6.32 12.02 24.41
CA GLY A 213 -7.03 11.54 25.58
C GLY A 213 -7.20 12.64 26.61
N ALA A 214 -7.58 12.29 27.82
CA ALA A 214 -7.81 13.21 28.90
C ALA A 214 -7.41 12.63 30.26
N ASP A 215 -7.20 13.47 31.24
CA ASP A 215 -7.14 13.05 32.63
C ASP A 215 -8.51 12.53 33.08
N VAL A 216 -8.53 11.49 33.89
CA VAL A 216 -9.77 10.93 34.47
C VAL A 216 -10.56 11.97 35.25
N CYS A 217 -9.86 12.90 35.93
CA CYS A 217 -10.46 13.96 36.75
C CYS A 217 -10.86 15.21 35.95
N ASP A 218 -10.33 15.37 34.74
CA ASP A 218 -10.62 16.52 33.86
C ASP A 218 -10.73 16.07 32.39
N GLN A 219 -11.92 15.61 32.03
CA GLN A 219 -12.21 15.11 30.67
C GLN A 219 -12.53 16.25 29.67
N THR A 220 -12.59 17.51 30.16
CA THR A 220 -12.86 18.66 29.29
C THR A 220 -11.61 19.16 28.58
N ASN A 221 -10.44 18.92 29.18
CA ASN A 221 -9.14 19.29 28.62
C ASN A 221 -8.50 18.07 27.95
N LEU A 222 -8.48 18.06 26.64
CA LEU A 222 -7.83 17.01 25.87
C LEU A 222 -6.31 17.22 25.87
N ILE A 223 -5.59 16.14 26.09
CA ILE A 223 -4.13 16.09 26.19
C ILE A 223 -3.60 15.17 25.10
N TYR A 224 -2.50 15.57 24.47
CA TYR A 224 -1.77 14.71 23.56
C TYR A 224 -0.76 13.83 24.30
N ALA A 225 -0.75 12.55 23.94
CA ALA A 225 0.27 11.61 24.35
C ALA A 225 0.95 11.02 23.09
N TYR A 226 2.25 10.76 23.21
CA TYR A 226 3.03 10.21 22.12
C TYR A 226 3.65 8.88 22.54
N LEU A 227 3.28 7.80 21.85
CA LEU A 227 3.99 6.54 21.95
C LEU A 227 5.13 6.54 20.92
N VAL A 228 6.35 6.52 21.41
CA VAL A 228 7.55 6.66 20.58
C VAL A 228 8.37 5.38 20.62
N PHE A 229 8.60 4.82 19.45
CA PHE A 229 9.56 3.74 19.23
C PHE A 229 10.80 4.35 18.56
N PRO A 230 11.86 4.64 19.32
CA PRO A 230 13.04 5.33 18.79
C PRO A 230 13.74 4.56 17.70
N ASN A 231 13.71 3.23 17.77
CA ASN A 231 14.25 2.34 16.77
C ASN A 231 13.32 1.14 16.61
N ALA A 232 12.62 1.08 15.50
CA ALA A 232 11.68 0.04 15.16
C ALA A 232 11.90 -0.43 13.73
N LYS A 233 11.37 -1.60 13.44
CA LYS A 233 11.33 -2.16 12.10
C LYS A 233 9.95 -2.70 11.80
N LEU A 234 9.38 -2.31 10.65
CA LEU A 234 8.12 -2.89 10.21
C LEU A 234 8.32 -4.37 9.86
N SER A 235 7.28 -5.17 10.09
CA SER A 235 7.24 -6.52 9.56
C SER A 235 7.05 -6.47 8.04
N PRO A 236 7.82 -7.24 7.28
CA PRO A 236 7.56 -7.42 5.85
C PRO A 236 6.36 -8.33 5.60
N ASP A 237 5.88 -9.03 6.63
CA ASP A 237 4.74 -9.92 6.53
C ASP A 237 3.45 -9.11 6.69
N PHE A 238 2.60 -9.17 5.69
CA PHE A 238 1.27 -8.58 5.73
C PHE A 238 0.31 -9.45 4.92
N ASP A 239 -0.93 -9.49 5.36
CA ASP A 239 -2.01 -10.18 4.66
C ASP A 239 -3.08 -9.16 4.26
N TRP A 240 -3.41 -9.10 2.97
CA TRP A 240 -4.40 -8.17 2.45
C TRP A 240 -5.66 -8.91 2.02
N SER A 241 -6.76 -8.47 2.56
CA SER A 241 -8.05 -8.77 1.98
C SER A 241 -8.36 -7.75 0.88
N ILE A 242 -8.55 -8.19 -0.35
CA ILE A 242 -8.93 -7.32 -1.47
C ILE A 242 -10.45 -7.35 -1.58
N ALA A 243 -11.12 -6.55 -0.76
CA ALA A 243 -12.57 -6.42 -0.67
C ALA A 243 -12.95 -4.96 -0.49
N THR A 244 -14.25 -4.63 -0.55
CA THR A 244 -14.75 -3.25 -0.51
C THR A 244 -14.35 -2.50 0.77
N ASP A 245 -14.37 -3.16 1.92
CA ASP A 245 -14.07 -2.55 3.24
C ASP A 245 -12.78 -3.13 3.84
N SER A 246 -11.81 -3.47 3.01
CA SER A 246 -10.57 -4.05 3.50
C SER A 246 -9.68 -3.00 4.15
N THR A 247 -9.08 -3.40 5.27
CA THR A 247 -8.07 -2.63 5.98
C THR A 247 -6.67 -3.09 5.58
N HIS A 248 -5.69 -2.25 5.80
CA HIS A 248 -4.29 -2.57 5.59
C HIS A 248 -3.60 -2.83 6.94
N PRO A 249 -3.36 -4.10 7.31
CA PRO A 249 -2.69 -4.45 8.55
C PRO A 249 -1.20 -4.12 8.47
N PHE A 250 -0.66 -3.67 9.58
CA PHE A 250 0.78 -3.50 9.73
C PHE A 250 1.22 -3.82 11.17
N SER A 251 2.43 -4.30 11.30
CA SER A 251 3.07 -4.48 12.59
C SER A 251 4.50 -3.97 12.56
N LEU A 252 4.99 -3.57 13.71
CA LEU A 252 6.37 -3.16 13.90
C LEU A 252 6.90 -3.72 15.22
N LYS A 253 8.17 -4.08 15.19
CA LYS A 253 8.89 -4.55 16.37
C LYS A 253 9.88 -3.49 16.83
N ALA A 254 9.82 -3.14 18.12
CA ALA A 254 10.83 -2.29 18.72
C ALA A 254 12.17 -3.04 18.79
N MET A 255 13.21 -2.40 18.30
CA MET A 255 14.58 -2.93 18.34
C MET A 255 15.34 -2.49 19.60
N GLN A 256 14.80 -1.53 20.33
CA GLN A 256 15.34 -0.95 21.56
C GLN A 256 14.18 -0.49 22.46
N GLU A 257 14.37 0.59 23.17
CA GLU A 257 13.41 1.16 24.11
C GLU A 257 12.16 1.71 23.40
N LEU A 258 11.05 1.74 24.10
CA LEU A 258 9.87 2.53 23.75
C LEU A 258 9.62 3.55 24.86
N SER A 259 9.04 4.68 24.53
CA SER A 259 8.66 5.68 25.52
C SER A 259 7.24 6.19 25.28
N LEU A 260 6.52 6.48 26.35
CA LEU A 260 5.27 7.20 26.35
C LEU A 260 5.52 8.61 26.91
N LEU A 261 5.20 9.62 26.12
CA LEU A 261 5.37 11.03 26.47
C LEU A 261 3.99 11.70 26.46
N THR A 262 3.70 12.50 27.46
CA THR A 262 2.49 13.34 27.52
C THR A 262 2.90 14.81 27.57
N MET A 263 2.12 15.69 26.97
CA MET A 263 2.35 17.14 26.96
C MET A 263 1.11 17.88 27.43
#